data_19c85b3b1e300ce469955d5861e9cff5
#
_entry.id   19c85b3b1e300ce469955d5861e9cff5
#
_cell.length_a   1.000
_cell.length_b   1.000
_cell.length_c   1.000
_cell.angle_alpha   90.00
_cell.angle_beta   90.00
_cell.angle_gamma   90.00
#
_symmetry.space_group_name_H-M   'P 1'
#
loop_
_entity.id
_entity.type
_entity.pdbx_description
1 polymer ?
#
loop_
_entity_poly.entity_id
_entity_poly.type
_entity_poly.pdbx_seq_one_letter_code
_entity_poly.pdbx_strand_id
1 'polypeptide(L)'
;MLRAKQTFVAVLVALACLAARAQTPAEAGLLAGLNRARAQGVTCPGLGRRPVAAPLVASGAHALAARMQAGYMASSGRITHMGAGGSTPRVRAASTGVRAVSVTEIVYLGAGVNPEAAVRWWLRSPVHCSVLTDARYTHAGASVVQGARGTASVVVLSSQPR
;
A
#
# COMPACT_ATOMS: atom_id res chain seq x y z
N MET A 1 -18.34 44.88 47.90
CA MET A 1 -18.37 43.43 47.67
C MET A 1 -18.51 43.17 46.15
N LEU A 2 -17.37 43.00 45.46
CA LEU A 2 -17.33 42.66 44.01
C LEU A 2 -17.21 41.14 43.89
N ARG A 3 -18.23 40.50 43.30
CA ARG A 3 -18.16 39.07 42.89
C ARG A 3 -17.46 38.97 41.56
N ALA A 4 -16.27 38.37 41.54
CA ALA A 4 -15.56 37.98 40.33
C ALA A 4 -16.29 36.78 39.68
N LYS A 5 -16.79 36.98 38.48
CA LYS A 5 -17.29 35.89 37.62
C LYS A 5 -16.10 35.22 36.95
N GLN A 6 -15.76 34.01 37.38
CA GLN A 6 -14.81 33.17 36.68
C GLN A 6 -15.48 32.52 35.46
N THR A 7 -15.08 32.94 34.28
CA THR A 7 -15.51 32.34 33.03
C THR A 7 -14.59 31.14 32.74
N PHE A 8 -15.08 29.92 32.93
CA PHE A 8 -14.39 28.73 32.50
C PHE A 8 -14.49 28.62 30.94
N VAL A 9 -13.38 28.86 30.27
CA VAL A 9 -13.23 28.55 28.88
C VAL A 9 -12.90 27.05 28.77
N ALA A 10 -13.91 26.26 28.41
CA ALA A 10 -13.70 24.86 28.09
C ALA A 10 -13.02 24.78 26.73
N VAL A 11 -11.73 24.51 26.71
CA VAL A 11 -10.99 24.14 25.47
C VAL A 11 -11.37 22.71 25.13
N LEU A 12 -12.30 22.55 24.20
CA LEU A 12 -12.58 21.28 23.53
C LEU A 12 -11.38 20.98 22.61
N VAL A 13 -10.45 20.20 23.09
CA VAL A 13 -9.44 19.55 22.25
C VAL A 13 -10.17 18.45 21.47
N ALA A 14 -10.56 18.75 20.25
CA ALA A 14 -11.04 17.72 19.32
C ALA A 14 -9.84 16.81 18.97
N LEU A 15 -9.72 15.68 19.67
CA LEU A 15 -8.89 14.57 19.24
C LEU A 15 -9.52 14.05 17.95
N ALA A 16 -9.00 14.49 16.80
CA ALA A 16 -9.25 13.84 15.54
C ALA A 16 -8.57 12.46 15.63
N CYS A 17 -9.30 11.45 16.10
CA CYS A 17 -8.94 10.05 15.87
C CYS A 17 -8.88 9.89 14.36
N LEU A 18 -7.65 9.82 13.80
CA LEU A 18 -7.44 9.21 12.49
C LEU A 18 -7.82 7.73 12.65
N ALA A 19 -9.11 7.45 12.50
CA ALA A 19 -9.58 6.08 12.41
C ALA A 19 -8.84 5.45 11.23
N ALA A 20 -7.99 4.46 11.53
CA ALA A 20 -7.35 3.66 10.50
C ALA A 20 -8.47 3.14 9.59
N ARG A 21 -8.50 3.63 8.34
CA ARG A 21 -9.54 3.23 7.40
C ARG A 21 -9.48 1.72 7.23
N ALA A 22 -10.58 1.04 7.45
CA ALA A 22 -10.69 -0.39 7.19
C ALA A 22 -10.33 -0.69 5.73
N GLN A 23 -9.62 -1.78 5.49
CA GLN A 23 -9.32 -2.24 4.13
C GLN A 23 -10.62 -2.56 3.39
N THR A 24 -10.70 -2.14 2.14
CA THR A 24 -11.78 -2.59 1.25
C THR A 24 -11.61 -4.07 0.90
N PRO A 25 -12.69 -4.77 0.47
CA PRO A 25 -12.57 -6.15 0.00
C PRO A 25 -11.53 -6.32 -1.11
N ALA A 26 -11.39 -5.35 -2.01
CA ALA A 26 -10.41 -5.38 -3.08
C ALA A 26 -8.97 -5.26 -2.55
N GLU A 27 -8.72 -4.38 -1.60
CA GLU A 27 -7.41 -4.21 -0.95
C GLU A 27 -7.03 -5.47 -0.15
N ALA A 28 -7.98 -6.05 0.59
CA ALA A 28 -7.79 -7.33 1.28
C ALA A 28 -7.53 -8.47 0.28
N GLY A 29 -8.23 -8.49 -0.85
CA GLY A 29 -8.03 -9.46 -1.93
C GLY A 29 -6.64 -9.41 -2.53
N LEU A 30 -6.05 -8.21 -2.72
CA LEU A 30 -4.67 -8.04 -3.16
C LEU A 30 -3.70 -8.70 -2.17
N LEU A 31 -3.76 -8.34 -0.90
CA LEU A 31 -2.85 -8.91 0.11
C LEU A 31 -3.03 -10.41 0.28
N ALA A 32 -4.26 -10.90 0.25
CA ALA A 32 -4.54 -12.35 0.30
C ALA A 32 -3.95 -13.08 -0.92
N GLY A 33 -4.04 -12.50 -2.12
CA GLY A 33 -3.45 -13.05 -3.34
C GLY A 33 -1.93 -13.13 -3.27
N LEU A 34 -1.28 -12.07 -2.80
CA LEU A 34 0.17 -12.05 -2.59
C LEU A 34 0.59 -13.11 -1.55
N ASN A 35 -0.10 -13.15 -0.43
CA ASN A 35 0.22 -14.11 0.65
C ASN A 35 0.00 -15.56 0.23
N ARG A 36 -1.01 -15.83 -0.61
CA ARG A 36 -1.21 -17.15 -1.23
C ARG A 36 -0.01 -17.54 -2.10
N ALA A 37 0.44 -16.65 -2.98
CA ALA A 37 1.60 -16.90 -3.82
C ALA A 37 2.87 -17.15 -3.00
N ARG A 38 3.08 -16.39 -1.93
CA ARG A 38 4.21 -16.57 -1.00
C ARG A 38 4.16 -17.91 -0.27
N ALA A 39 3.00 -18.32 0.22
CA ALA A 39 2.82 -19.57 0.96
C ALA A 39 2.98 -20.82 0.08
N GLN A 40 2.58 -20.73 -1.18
CA GLN A 40 2.66 -21.87 -2.11
C GLN A 40 4.04 -21.98 -2.77
N GLY A 41 4.81 -20.89 -2.82
CA GLY A 41 5.96 -20.74 -3.69
C GLY A 41 5.55 -20.83 -5.16
N VAL A 42 6.02 -19.91 -5.97
CA VAL A 42 5.63 -19.80 -7.37
C VAL A 42 6.86 -19.90 -8.28
N THR A 43 6.64 -20.21 -9.55
CA THR A 43 7.68 -20.12 -10.57
C THR A 43 7.59 -18.75 -11.23
N CYS A 44 8.60 -17.91 -11.05
CA CYS A 44 8.69 -16.62 -11.69
C CYS A 44 9.32 -16.76 -13.08
N PRO A 45 8.76 -16.10 -14.11
CA PRO A 45 9.29 -16.16 -15.46
C PRO A 45 10.77 -15.75 -15.50
N GLY A 46 11.60 -16.57 -16.12
CA GLY A 46 13.02 -16.32 -16.26
C GLY A 46 13.86 -16.43 -14.98
N LEU A 47 13.24 -16.62 -13.81
CA LEU A 47 13.93 -16.70 -12.50
C LEU A 47 13.76 -18.05 -11.80
N GLY A 48 12.94 -18.95 -12.35
CA GLY A 48 12.68 -20.26 -11.79
C GLY A 48 11.79 -20.26 -10.55
N ARG A 49 11.79 -21.38 -9.84
CA ARG A 49 10.99 -21.61 -8.63
C ARG A 49 11.45 -20.72 -7.50
N ARG A 50 10.50 -19.96 -6.95
CA ARG A 50 10.73 -19.17 -5.73
C ARG A 50 10.36 -20.00 -4.50
N PRO A 51 11.15 -19.95 -3.42
CA PRO A 51 10.81 -20.64 -2.19
C PRO A 51 9.55 -20.05 -1.54
N VAL A 52 8.93 -20.80 -0.66
CA VAL A 52 7.88 -20.26 0.23
C VAL A 52 8.46 -19.16 1.10
N ALA A 53 7.65 -18.16 1.38
CA ALA A 53 8.01 -17.03 2.24
C ALA A 53 6.87 -16.76 3.23
N ALA A 54 7.23 -16.21 4.38
CA ALA A 54 6.27 -15.81 5.39
C ALA A 54 5.25 -14.80 4.82
N PRO A 55 4.00 -14.81 5.30
CA PRO A 55 3.00 -13.85 4.87
C PRO A 55 3.42 -12.42 5.23
N LEU A 56 3.04 -11.49 4.37
CA LEU A 56 3.18 -10.06 4.60
C LEU A 56 2.21 -9.64 5.71
N VAL A 57 2.70 -8.90 6.69
CA VAL A 57 1.89 -8.29 7.74
C VAL A 57 1.25 -7.02 7.20
N ALA A 58 -0.07 -6.92 7.30
CA ALA A 58 -0.81 -5.75 6.84
C ALA A 58 -0.49 -4.52 7.71
N SER A 59 -0.29 -3.36 7.07
CA SER A 59 0.04 -2.11 7.74
C SER A 59 -0.73 -0.93 7.13
N GLY A 60 -1.43 -0.19 8.00
CA GLY A 60 -2.18 1.01 7.60
C GLY A 60 -1.29 2.13 7.03
N ALA A 61 -0.07 2.29 7.57
CA ALA A 61 0.89 3.27 7.05
C ALA A 61 1.29 2.96 5.60
N HIS A 62 1.55 1.69 5.28
CA HIS A 62 1.84 1.24 3.91
C HIS A 62 0.62 1.42 2.99
N ALA A 63 -0.59 1.15 3.49
CA ALA A 63 -1.82 1.35 2.72
C ALA A 63 -2.06 2.83 2.38
N LEU A 64 -1.75 3.75 3.29
CA LEU A 64 -1.81 5.19 3.01
C LEU A 64 -0.80 5.60 1.94
N ALA A 65 0.43 5.11 2.00
CA ALA A 65 1.45 5.37 0.97
C ALA A 65 1.02 4.81 -0.40
N ALA A 66 0.46 3.60 -0.43
CA ALA A 66 -0.09 2.98 -1.64
C ALA A 66 -1.26 3.80 -2.21
N ARG A 67 -2.12 4.35 -1.35
CA ARG A 67 -3.26 5.18 -1.76
C ARG A 67 -2.84 6.47 -2.46
N MET A 68 -1.76 7.10 -2.01
CA MET A 68 -1.22 8.30 -2.67
C MET A 68 -0.86 7.99 -4.13
N GLN A 69 -0.17 6.89 -4.38
CA GLN A 69 0.21 6.48 -5.72
C GLN A 69 -0.98 6.00 -6.55
N ALA A 70 -1.87 5.19 -5.96
CA ALA A 70 -3.06 4.70 -6.65
C ALA A 70 -3.96 5.86 -7.11
N GLY A 71 -4.16 6.87 -6.26
CA GLY A 71 -4.91 8.08 -6.61
C GLY A 71 -4.27 8.85 -7.77
N TYR A 72 -2.95 9.03 -7.74
CA TYR A 72 -2.22 9.68 -8.83
C TYR A 72 -2.38 8.92 -10.15
N MET A 73 -2.19 7.60 -10.14
CA MET A 73 -2.31 6.76 -11.34
C MET A 73 -3.73 6.74 -11.89
N ALA A 74 -4.75 6.57 -11.03
CA ALA A 74 -6.15 6.51 -11.43
C ALA A 74 -6.65 7.83 -12.04
N SER A 75 -6.11 8.96 -11.61
CA SER A 75 -6.45 10.29 -12.16
C SER A 75 -5.67 10.66 -13.41
N SER A 76 -4.37 10.31 -13.47
CA SER A 76 -3.49 10.68 -14.58
C SER A 76 -3.46 9.66 -15.72
N GLY A 77 -3.79 8.39 -15.47
CA GLY A 77 -3.64 7.27 -16.41
C GLY A 77 -2.19 6.82 -16.61
N ARG A 78 -1.25 7.32 -15.81
CA ARG A 78 0.19 7.01 -15.96
C ARG A 78 0.56 5.83 -15.06
N ILE A 79 1.14 4.78 -15.65
CA ILE A 79 1.72 3.65 -14.92
C ILE A 79 3.16 4.02 -14.58
N THR A 80 3.40 4.35 -13.32
CA THR A 80 4.69 4.87 -12.87
C THR A 80 4.85 4.71 -11.36
N HIS A 81 6.09 4.66 -10.88
CA HIS A 81 6.44 4.73 -9.47
C HIS A 81 6.65 6.16 -8.96
N MET A 82 6.74 7.14 -9.87
CA MET A 82 6.82 8.55 -9.50
C MET A 82 5.41 9.12 -9.35
N GLY A 83 5.07 9.56 -8.15
CA GLY A 83 3.76 10.12 -7.84
C GLY A 83 3.70 11.65 -8.00
N ALA A 84 2.65 12.24 -7.45
CA ALA A 84 2.48 13.69 -7.43
C ALA A 84 3.71 14.39 -6.84
N GLY A 85 4.11 15.51 -7.44
CA GLY A 85 5.29 16.26 -7.03
C GLY A 85 6.62 15.51 -7.18
N GLY A 86 6.67 14.44 -8.00
CA GLY A 86 7.87 13.63 -8.16
C GLY A 86 8.18 12.71 -6.96
N SER A 87 7.20 12.44 -6.09
CA SER A 87 7.41 11.61 -4.91
C SER A 87 7.73 10.17 -5.28
N THR A 88 8.80 9.63 -4.69
CA THR A 88 9.17 8.21 -4.82
C THR A 88 8.38 7.32 -3.84
N PRO A 89 8.33 5.99 -4.03
CA PRO A 89 7.71 5.09 -3.06
C PRO A 89 8.28 5.25 -1.65
N ARG A 90 9.60 5.41 -1.51
CA ARG A 90 10.26 5.64 -0.23
C ARG A 90 9.83 6.94 0.45
N VAL A 91 9.70 8.03 -0.32
CA VAL A 91 9.25 9.33 0.21
C VAL A 91 7.82 9.23 0.70
N ARG A 92 6.91 8.61 -0.07
CA ARG A 92 5.52 8.41 0.35
C ARG A 92 5.42 7.53 1.60
N ALA A 93 6.15 6.43 1.64
CA ALA A 93 6.18 5.54 2.79
C ALA A 93 6.70 6.26 4.05
N ALA A 94 7.77 7.04 3.94
CA ALA A 94 8.30 7.82 5.05
C ALA A 94 7.29 8.87 5.55
N SER A 95 6.57 9.55 4.64
CA SER A 95 5.57 10.56 5.00
C SER A 95 4.37 9.99 5.75
N THR A 96 4.09 8.69 5.60
CA THR A 96 3.02 7.98 6.32
C THR A 96 3.52 7.26 7.58
N GLY A 97 4.79 7.41 7.93
CA GLY A 97 5.37 6.84 9.16
C GLY A 97 6.01 5.46 8.99
N VAL A 98 6.18 4.96 7.77
CA VAL A 98 6.92 3.72 7.54
C VAL A 98 8.41 3.91 7.83
N ARG A 99 8.92 3.16 8.79
CA ARG A 99 10.32 3.15 9.21
C ARG A 99 10.96 1.83 8.80
N ALA A 100 11.61 1.77 7.63
CA ALA A 100 12.24 0.57 7.14
C ALA A 100 13.49 0.88 6.32
N VAL A 101 14.43 -0.08 6.26
CA VAL A 101 15.65 0.05 5.46
C VAL A 101 15.32 -0.02 3.98
N SER A 102 14.49 -0.99 3.60
CA SER A 102 14.09 -1.23 2.22
C SER A 102 12.60 -1.01 2.06
N VAL A 103 12.22 -0.21 1.07
CA VAL A 103 10.84 0.02 0.64
C VAL A 103 10.78 -0.17 -0.86
N THR A 104 9.76 -0.87 -1.31
CA THR A 104 9.45 -1.06 -2.73
C THR A 104 7.95 -0.95 -2.98
N GLU A 105 7.58 -0.94 -4.24
CA GLU A 105 6.20 -0.79 -4.66
C GLU A 105 5.94 -1.61 -5.92
N ILE A 106 4.77 -2.24 -6.01
CA ILE A 106 4.26 -2.83 -7.24
C ILE A 106 2.96 -2.14 -7.62
N VAL A 107 2.79 -1.86 -8.91
CA VAL A 107 1.67 -1.08 -9.43
C VAL A 107 1.00 -1.80 -10.59
N TYR A 108 -0.31 -1.57 -10.73
CA TYR A 108 -1.12 -2.05 -11.85
C TYR A 108 -2.21 -1.03 -12.16
N LEU A 109 -2.52 -0.84 -13.44
CA LEU A 109 -3.64 -0.03 -13.89
C LEU A 109 -4.50 -0.85 -14.85
N GLY A 110 -5.77 -1.02 -14.51
CA GLY A 110 -6.75 -1.77 -15.28
C GLY A 110 -8.06 -1.01 -15.47
N ALA A 111 -9.01 -1.61 -16.19
CA ALA A 111 -10.29 -0.98 -16.49
C ALA A 111 -11.27 -0.99 -15.30
N GLY A 112 -11.16 -1.94 -14.38
CA GLY A 112 -12.09 -2.10 -13.27
C GLY A 112 -11.46 -2.69 -12.01
N VAL A 113 -12.23 -2.79 -10.94
CA VAL A 113 -11.79 -3.38 -9.67
C VAL A 113 -11.65 -4.90 -9.83
N ASN A 114 -10.44 -5.36 -10.03
CA ASN A 114 -10.11 -6.79 -10.18
C ASN A 114 -8.74 -7.10 -9.55
N PRO A 115 -8.71 -7.36 -8.23
CA PRO A 115 -7.46 -7.66 -7.53
C PRO A 115 -6.75 -8.91 -8.07
N GLU A 116 -7.51 -9.93 -8.50
CA GLU A 116 -6.93 -11.15 -9.07
C GLU A 116 -6.21 -10.86 -10.41
N ALA A 117 -6.72 -9.95 -11.23
CA ALA A 117 -6.06 -9.55 -12.47
C ALA A 117 -4.72 -8.87 -12.18
N ALA A 118 -4.66 -7.98 -11.19
CA ALA A 118 -3.43 -7.33 -10.77
C ALA A 118 -2.40 -8.37 -10.28
N VAL A 119 -2.80 -9.29 -9.39
CA VAL A 119 -1.92 -10.34 -8.87
C VAL A 119 -1.42 -11.25 -9.99
N ARG A 120 -2.29 -11.69 -10.90
CA ARG A 120 -1.88 -12.50 -12.07
C ARG A 120 -0.89 -11.76 -12.96
N TRP A 121 -1.09 -10.47 -13.16
CA TRP A 121 -0.21 -9.65 -13.98
C TRP A 121 1.18 -9.55 -13.33
N TRP A 122 1.25 -9.27 -12.03
CA TRP A 122 2.52 -9.21 -11.30
C TRP A 122 3.26 -10.55 -11.31
N LEU A 123 2.55 -11.67 -11.16
CA LEU A 123 3.16 -13.00 -11.20
C LEU A 123 3.74 -13.38 -12.58
N ARG A 124 3.23 -12.78 -13.66
CA ARG A 124 3.73 -12.99 -15.02
C ARG A 124 4.92 -12.09 -15.39
N SER A 125 5.24 -11.12 -14.57
CA SER A 125 6.37 -10.22 -14.78
C SER A 125 7.56 -10.68 -13.92
N PRO A 126 8.75 -10.93 -14.51
CA PRO A 126 9.92 -11.34 -13.74
C PRO A 126 10.22 -10.41 -12.56
N VAL A 127 10.21 -9.10 -12.79
CA VAL A 127 10.52 -8.09 -11.78
C VAL A 127 9.50 -8.10 -10.64
N HIS A 128 8.20 -8.03 -10.97
CA HIS A 128 7.14 -7.97 -9.95
C HIS A 128 7.04 -9.30 -9.19
N CYS A 129 7.14 -10.43 -9.89
CA CYS A 129 7.13 -11.76 -9.27
C CYS A 129 8.31 -11.93 -8.29
N SER A 130 9.50 -11.46 -8.66
CA SER A 130 10.67 -11.43 -7.79
C SER A 130 10.40 -10.60 -6.52
N VAL A 131 9.84 -9.41 -6.66
CA VAL A 131 9.54 -8.51 -5.54
C VAL A 131 8.53 -9.14 -4.58
N LEU A 132 7.39 -9.61 -5.09
CA LEU A 132 6.31 -10.13 -4.23
C LEU A 132 6.69 -11.44 -3.52
N THR A 133 7.67 -12.20 -4.04
CA THR A 133 8.17 -13.44 -3.43
C THR A 133 9.42 -13.25 -2.58
N ASP A 134 9.96 -12.05 -2.52
CA ASP A 134 11.18 -11.78 -1.73
C ASP A 134 10.89 -11.85 -0.23
N ALA A 135 11.54 -12.79 0.46
CA ALA A 135 11.37 -12.99 1.89
C ALA A 135 11.87 -11.82 2.75
N ARG A 136 12.69 -10.91 2.21
CA ARG A 136 13.14 -9.71 2.92
C ARG A 136 11.99 -8.74 3.20
N TYR A 137 10.93 -8.75 2.38
CA TYR A 137 9.74 -7.94 2.64
C TYR A 137 8.81 -8.66 3.59
N THR A 138 8.48 -8.00 4.68
CA THR A 138 7.70 -8.56 5.80
C THR A 138 6.40 -7.80 6.06
N HIS A 139 6.30 -6.55 5.63
CA HIS A 139 5.14 -5.69 5.82
C HIS A 139 4.64 -5.15 4.49
N ALA A 140 3.33 -5.00 4.35
CA ALA A 140 2.74 -4.41 3.16
C ALA A 140 1.42 -3.69 3.46
N GLY A 141 1.08 -2.78 2.56
CA GLY A 141 -0.26 -2.19 2.50
C GLY A 141 -0.69 -2.01 1.06
N ALA A 142 -1.96 -2.29 0.80
CA ALA A 142 -2.56 -2.21 -0.52
C ALA A 142 -3.54 -1.05 -0.61
N SER A 143 -3.69 -0.51 -1.81
CA SER A 143 -4.78 0.41 -2.14
C SER A 143 -5.29 0.16 -3.55
N VAL A 144 -6.62 0.24 -3.70
CA VAL A 144 -7.33 0.17 -4.98
C VAL A 144 -8.15 1.44 -5.13
N VAL A 145 -7.85 2.22 -6.16
CA VAL A 145 -8.54 3.49 -6.44
C VAL A 145 -9.07 3.48 -7.87
N GLN A 146 -10.38 3.70 -8.00
CA GLN A 146 -11.02 3.98 -9.29
C GLN A 146 -10.95 5.48 -9.58
N GLY A 147 -10.63 5.83 -10.81
CA GLY A 147 -10.59 7.20 -11.29
C GLY A 147 -10.97 7.30 -12.76
N ALA A 148 -10.91 8.52 -13.29
CA ALA A 148 -11.32 8.82 -14.65
C ALA A 148 -10.45 8.10 -15.72
N ARG A 149 -9.25 7.67 -15.36
CA ARG A 149 -8.28 7.05 -16.28
C ARG A 149 -8.06 5.56 -16.02
N GLY A 150 -8.87 4.94 -15.16
CA GLY A 150 -8.79 3.53 -14.85
C GLY A 150 -8.79 3.24 -13.35
N THR A 151 -8.61 1.98 -13.01
CA THR A 151 -8.50 1.49 -11.63
C THR A 151 -7.06 1.12 -11.34
N ALA A 152 -6.46 1.85 -10.43
CA ALA A 152 -5.09 1.59 -9.99
C ALA A 152 -5.09 0.66 -8.77
N SER A 153 -4.28 -0.40 -8.84
CA SER A 153 -3.95 -1.28 -7.72
C SER A 153 -2.48 -1.09 -7.38
N VAL A 154 -2.19 -0.72 -6.16
CA VAL A 154 -0.84 -0.44 -5.68
C VAL A 154 -0.61 -1.17 -4.37
N VAL A 155 0.56 -1.80 -4.24
CA VAL A 155 1.02 -2.38 -2.98
C VAL A 155 2.42 -1.83 -2.66
N VAL A 156 2.54 -1.23 -1.50
CA VAL A 156 3.83 -0.82 -0.92
C VAL A 156 4.29 -1.91 0.03
N LEU A 157 5.54 -2.35 -0.14
CA LEU A 157 6.16 -3.38 0.69
C LEU A 157 7.40 -2.81 1.38
N SER A 158 7.70 -3.29 2.58
CA SER A 158 8.95 -2.97 3.26
C SER A 158 9.57 -4.17 3.95
N SER A 159 10.89 -4.09 4.15
CA SER A 159 11.57 -4.91 5.15
C SER A 159 11.01 -4.62 6.55
N GLN A 160 11.39 -5.47 7.52
CA GLN A 160 10.97 -5.25 8.91
C GLN A 160 11.24 -3.79 9.34
N PRO A 161 10.30 -3.14 10.02
CA PRO A 161 10.53 -1.81 10.60
C PRO A 161 11.71 -1.83 11.59
N ARG A 162 12.40 -0.69 11.68
CA ARG A 162 13.41 -0.44 12.71
C ARG A 162 12.79 0.22 13.92
#